data_a24e17a2a3a46f8d7d44ba6488e1621e
#
_entry.id   a24e17a2a3a46f8d7d44ba6488e1621e
#
_cell.length_a   1.000
_cell.length_b   1.000
_cell.length_c   1.000
_cell.angle_alpha   90.00
_cell.angle_beta   90.00
_cell.angle_gamma   90.00
#
_symmetry.space_group_name_H-M   'P 1'
#
loop_
_entity.id
_entity.type
_entity.pdbx_description
1 polymer ?
#
loop_
_entity_poly.entity_id
_entity_poly.type
_entity_poly.pdbx_seq_one_letter_code
_entity_poly.pdbx_strand_id
1 'polypeptide(L)'
;MFVSLLAFFLLMNALGLAGTHWLRALNVIFVFVLIRNAIRTYMNHSGNNHYDDFADFFWIGIRTSLLGIGLFAAFIAIYLDKLDPQFMADLAVNERFGGEITPVSAGVIIFIEGMASALICTFAYIQLVKSKTSEQPNKQSESLRKDIGKV
;
A
#
# COMPACT_ATOMS: atom_id res chain seq x y z
N MET A 1 -0.04 -2.95 9.22
CA MET A 1 0.34 -3.25 7.83
C MET A 1 1.03 -4.61 7.70
N PHE A 2 2.14 -4.88 8.39
CA PHE A 2 2.86 -6.16 8.31
C PHE A 2 1.96 -7.39 8.54
N VAL A 3 1.23 -7.44 9.68
CA VAL A 3 0.35 -8.58 10.02
C VAL A 3 -0.70 -8.87 8.95
N SER A 4 -1.23 -7.83 8.33
CA SER A 4 -2.23 -7.98 7.28
C SER A 4 -1.64 -8.53 5.99
N LEU A 5 -0.42 -8.09 5.61
CA LEU A 5 0.31 -8.65 4.47
C LEU A 5 0.69 -10.10 4.71
N LEU A 6 1.12 -10.42 5.93
CA LEU A 6 1.45 -11.77 6.35
C LEU A 6 0.23 -12.70 6.27
N ALA A 7 -0.90 -12.28 6.85
CA ALA A 7 -2.14 -13.06 6.82
C ALA A 7 -2.61 -13.31 5.39
N PHE A 8 -2.53 -12.29 4.53
CA PHE A 8 -2.86 -12.43 3.11
C PHE A 8 -1.94 -13.43 2.41
N PHE A 9 -0.62 -13.32 2.62
CA PHE A 9 0.35 -14.26 2.04
C PHE A 9 0.09 -15.71 2.49
N LEU A 10 -0.09 -15.93 3.80
CA LEU A 10 -0.34 -17.25 4.33
C LEU A 10 -1.65 -17.85 3.80
N LEU A 11 -2.71 -17.03 3.68
CA LEU A 11 -3.98 -17.46 3.09
C LEU A 11 -3.80 -17.88 1.63
N MET A 12 -3.04 -17.12 0.84
CA MET A 12 -2.80 -17.42 -0.57
C MET A 12 -1.91 -18.65 -0.75
N ASN A 13 -0.92 -18.83 0.12
CA ASN A 13 -0.09 -20.02 0.12
C ASN A 13 -0.92 -21.27 0.47
N ALA A 14 -1.78 -21.18 1.49
CA ALA A 14 -2.68 -22.27 1.88
C ALA A 14 -3.69 -22.67 0.78
N LEU A 15 -4.08 -21.71 -0.08
CA LEU A 15 -4.94 -21.94 -1.24
C LEU A 15 -4.20 -22.45 -2.49
N GLY A 16 -2.87 -22.58 -2.43
CA GLY A 16 -2.03 -22.99 -3.57
C GLY A 16 -1.97 -21.96 -4.69
N LEU A 17 -2.34 -20.70 -4.43
CA LEU A 17 -2.43 -19.64 -5.41
C LEU A 17 -1.20 -18.72 -5.43
N ALA A 18 -0.19 -18.97 -4.60
CA ALA A 18 0.98 -18.11 -4.40
C ALA A 18 1.81 -17.86 -5.69
N GLY A 19 1.75 -18.78 -6.67
CA GLY A 19 2.44 -18.63 -7.97
C GLY A 19 1.67 -17.87 -9.06
N THR A 20 0.46 -17.34 -8.78
CA THR A 20 -0.39 -16.76 -9.81
C THR A 20 -0.15 -15.25 -9.96
N HIS A 21 0.15 -14.78 -11.18
CA HIS A 21 0.46 -13.37 -11.47
C HIS A 21 -0.67 -12.38 -11.08
N TRP A 22 -1.94 -12.80 -11.13
CA TRP A 22 -3.09 -11.99 -10.72
C TRP A 22 -3.08 -11.61 -9.23
N LEU A 23 -2.42 -12.40 -8.41
CA LEU A 23 -2.28 -12.11 -6.98
C LEU A 23 -1.37 -10.92 -6.69
N ARG A 24 -0.40 -10.67 -7.57
CA ARG A 24 0.41 -9.44 -7.49
C ARG A 24 -0.46 -8.19 -7.61
N ALA A 25 -1.46 -8.20 -8.52
CA ALA A 25 -2.42 -7.10 -8.65
C ALA A 25 -3.31 -6.94 -7.41
N LEU A 26 -3.77 -8.05 -6.82
CA LEU A 26 -4.54 -8.03 -5.56
C LEU A 26 -3.73 -7.45 -4.40
N ASN A 27 -2.43 -7.73 -4.35
CA ASN A 27 -1.54 -7.17 -3.33
C ASN A 27 -1.48 -5.63 -3.39
N VAL A 28 -1.49 -5.03 -4.60
CA VAL A 28 -1.52 -3.57 -4.78
C VAL A 28 -2.81 -2.98 -4.20
N ILE A 29 -3.96 -3.60 -4.45
CA ILE A 29 -5.25 -3.17 -3.89
C ILE A 29 -5.21 -3.23 -2.36
N PHE A 30 -4.63 -4.29 -1.82
CA PHE A 30 -4.50 -4.48 -0.39
C PHE A 30 -3.60 -3.42 0.24
N VAL A 31 -2.45 -3.14 -0.35
CA VAL A 31 -1.54 -2.05 0.06
C VAL A 31 -2.25 -0.70 0.01
N PHE A 32 -3.05 -0.43 -1.04
CA PHE A 32 -3.84 0.80 -1.15
C PHE A 32 -4.82 0.98 0.02
N VAL A 33 -5.57 -0.08 0.37
CA VAL A 33 -6.51 -0.04 1.50
C VAL A 33 -5.80 0.21 2.83
N LEU A 34 -4.64 -0.40 3.03
CA LEU A 34 -3.85 -0.23 4.26
C LEU A 34 -3.29 1.20 4.38
N ILE A 35 -2.76 1.76 3.29
CA ILE A 35 -2.27 3.15 3.26
C ILE A 35 -3.42 4.13 3.50
N ARG A 36 -4.57 3.92 2.83
CA ARG A 36 -5.78 4.71 3.06
C ARG A 36 -6.17 4.71 4.54
N ASN A 37 -6.19 3.54 5.19
CA ASN A 37 -6.54 3.44 6.59
C ASN A 37 -5.51 4.16 7.49
N ALA A 38 -4.21 4.03 7.20
CA ALA A 38 -3.16 4.70 7.96
C ALA A 38 -3.30 6.23 7.90
N ILE A 39 -3.45 6.78 6.69
CA ILE A 39 -3.63 8.22 6.50
C ILE A 39 -4.94 8.71 7.13
N ARG A 40 -6.05 7.96 6.96
CA ARG A 40 -7.34 8.31 7.57
C ARG A 40 -7.30 8.32 9.10
N THR A 41 -6.60 7.36 9.70
CA THR A 41 -6.41 7.31 11.16
C THR A 41 -5.63 8.52 11.64
N TYR A 42 -4.59 8.91 10.92
CA TYR A 42 -3.82 10.12 11.24
C TYR A 42 -4.68 11.37 11.11
N MET A 43 -5.45 11.53 10.04
CA MET A 43 -6.36 12.67 9.85
C MET A 43 -7.36 12.81 11.01
N ASN A 44 -7.90 11.69 11.49
CA ASN A 44 -8.86 11.69 12.60
C ASN A 44 -8.21 12.09 13.94
N HIS A 45 -6.91 11.87 14.11
CA HIS A 45 -6.18 12.20 15.35
C HIS A 45 -5.60 13.62 15.36
N SER A 46 -5.25 14.17 14.18
CA SER A 46 -4.56 15.47 14.06
C SER A 46 -5.46 16.70 14.15
N GLY A 47 -6.79 16.52 14.23
CA GLY A 47 -7.72 17.65 14.23
C GLY A 47 -7.82 18.39 12.89
N ASN A 48 -8.83 19.27 12.75
CA ASN A 48 -9.25 19.90 11.49
C ASN A 48 -8.23 20.87 10.82
N ASN A 49 -7.06 21.12 11.39
CA ASN A 49 -6.18 22.20 10.95
C ASN A 49 -5.05 21.77 9.97
N HIS A 50 -4.98 20.50 9.58
CA HIS A 50 -3.84 19.97 8.80
C HIS A 50 -4.24 19.29 7.48
N TYR A 51 -5.39 19.64 6.92
CA TYR A 51 -5.85 19.03 5.65
C TYR A 51 -5.02 19.47 4.41
N ASP A 52 -4.17 20.47 4.55
CA ASP A 52 -3.44 21.06 3.42
C ASP A 52 -1.98 20.58 3.26
N ASP A 53 -1.43 19.86 4.22
CA ASP A 53 -0.03 19.42 4.16
C ASP A 53 0.13 18.08 3.41
N PHE A 54 0.31 18.18 2.09
CA PHE A 54 0.72 17.08 1.23
C PHE A 54 1.94 16.33 1.80
N ALA A 55 2.91 17.06 2.34
CA ALA A 55 4.14 16.51 2.86
C ALA A 55 3.89 15.55 4.03
N ASP A 56 3.02 15.89 4.96
CA ASP A 56 2.72 15.07 6.13
C ASP A 56 2.06 13.75 5.74
N PHE A 57 1.07 13.78 4.86
CA PHE A 57 0.42 12.56 4.36
C PHE A 57 1.39 11.66 3.59
N PHE A 58 2.27 12.28 2.80
CA PHE A 58 3.29 11.56 2.05
C PHE A 58 4.30 10.87 2.98
N TRP A 59 4.80 11.58 3.99
CA TRP A 59 5.71 11.01 4.99
C TRP A 59 5.10 9.87 5.77
N ILE A 60 3.84 9.97 6.15
CA ILE A 60 3.12 8.90 6.86
C ILE A 60 2.97 7.68 5.97
N GLY A 61 2.56 7.87 4.71
CA GLY A 61 2.47 6.80 3.75
C GLY A 61 3.81 6.06 3.58
N ILE A 62 4.91 6.81 3.40
CA ILE A 62 6.26 6.25 3.26
C ILE A 62 6.69 5.50 4.53
N ARG A 63 6.61 6.11 5.70
CA ARG A 63 7.05 5.48 6.96
C ARG A 63 6.27 4.20 7.25
N THR A 64 4.96 4.24 7.08
CA THR A 64 4.10 3.06 7.27
C THR A 64 4.44 1.95 6.30
N SER A 65 4.70 2.30 5.04
CA SER A 65 5.05 1.35 3.99
C SER A 65 6.46 0.78 4.18
N LEU A 66 7.43 1.62 4.52
CA LEU A 66 8.81 1.20 4.76
C LEU A 66 8.88 0.14 5.87
N LEU A 67 8.21 0.39 6.99
CA LEU A 67 8.17 -0.57 8.10
C LEU A 67 7.37 -1.82 7.74
N GLY A 68 6.17 -1.65 7.18
CA GLY A 68 5.29 -2.79 6.88
C GLY A 68 5.82 -3.70 5.79
N ILE A 69 6.29 -3.14 4.69
CA ILE A 69 6.83 -3.88 3.55
C ILE A 69 8.23 -4.39 3.85
N GLY A 70 9.07 -3.61 4.55
CA GLY A 70 10.42 -4.02 4.94
C GLY A 70 10.39 -5.26 5.84
N LEU A 71 9.56 -5.26 6.88
CA LEU A 71 9.37 -6.44 7.73
C LEU A 71 8.80 -7.63 6.96
N PHE A 72 7.86 -7.38 6.05
CA PHE A 72 7.28 -8.43 5.22
C PHE A 72 8.31 -9.04 4.26
N ALA A 73 9.12 -8.23 3.59
CA ALA A 73 10.18 -8.70 2.69
C ALA A 73 11.25 -9.52 3.43
N ALA A 74 11.64 -9.06 4.62
CA ALA A 74 12.57 -9.80 5.48
C ALA A 74 11.96 -11.15 5.92
N PHE A 75 10.67 -11.17 6.29
CA PHE A 75 9.97 -12.40 6.62
C PHE A 75 9.96 -13.37 5.43
N ILE A 76 9.62 -12.90 4.22
CA ILE A 76 9.59 -13.75 3.02
C ILE A 76 10.97 -14.31 2.70
N ALA A 77 12.04 -13.51 2.82
CA ALA A 77 13.41 -14.00 2.61
C ALA A 77 13.74 -15.17 3.55
N ILE A 78 13.39 -15.05 4.84
CA ILE A 78 13.59 -16.11 5.84
C ILE A 78 12.69 -17.31 5.56
N TYR A 79 11.42 -17.07 5.18
CA TYR A 79 10.45 -18.10 4.85
C TYR A 79 10.95 -18.98 3.70
N LEU A 80 11.41 -18.37 2.60
CA LEU A 80 11.91 -19.06 1.42
C LEU A 80 13.22 -19.84 1.71
N ASP A 81 14.04 -19.34 2.62
CA ASP A 81 15.32 -20.01 2.98
C ASP A 81 15.11 -21.23 3.90
N LYS A 82 14.15 -21.15 4.83
CA LYS A 82 14.03 -22.11 5.92
C LYS A 82 12.80 -23.00 5.86
N LEU A 83 11.65 -22.47 5.39
CA LEU A 83 10.38 -23.17 5.48
C LEU A 83 9.95 -23.83 4.16
N ASP A 84 10.25 -23.21 3.02
CA ASP A 84 9.80 -23.69 1.73
C ASP A 84 10.83 -23.56 0.61
N PRO A 85 11.93 -24.37 0.64
CA PRO A 85 12.93 -24.38 -0.42
C PRO A 85 12.39 -24.84 -1.79
N GLN A 86 11.30 -25.63 -1.80
CA GLN A 86 10.67 -26.09 -3.05
C GLN A 86 9.97 -24.96 -3.76
N PHE A 87 9.23 -24.11 -3.03
CA PHE A 87 8.60 -22.93 -3.57
C PHE A 87 9.65 -21.96 -4.14
N MET A 88 10.83 -21.88 -3.51
CA MET A 88 11.96 -21.10 -4.03
C MET A 88 12.46 -21.64 -5.38
N ALA A 89 12.56 -22.95 -5.54
CA ALA A 89 12.97 -23.57 -6.80
C ALA A 89 11.96 -23.32 -7.91
N ASP A 90 10.66 -23.39 -7.61
CA ASP A 90 9.59 -23.09 -8.56
C ASP A 90 9.57 -21.60 -8.97
N LEU A 91 9.85 -20.68 -8.06
CA LEU A 91 10.03 -19.27 -8.35
C LEU A 91 11.21 -19.03 -9.29
N ALA A 92 12.34 -19.68 -9.05
CA ALA A 92 13.55 -19.54 -9.87
C ALA A 92 13.33 -20.02 -11.32
N VAL A 93 12.50 -21.05 -11.52
CA VAL A 93 12.16 -21.56 -12.86
C VAL A 93 11.16 -20.65 -13.58
N ASN A 94 10.21 -20.04 -12.87
CA ASN A 94 9.13 -19.27 -13.45
C ASN A 94 9.46 -17.77 -13.63
N GLU A 95 10.47 -17.25 -12.97
CA GLU A 95 10.87 -15.85 -13.13
C GLU A 95 11.74 -15.66 -14.36
N ARG A 96 11.35 -14.70 -15.22
CA ARG A 96 12.00 -14.38 -16.51
C ARG A 96 13.41 -13.77 -16.38
N PHE A 97 13.94 -13.62 -15.19
CA PHE A 97 15.18 -12.91 -14.94
C PHE A 97 16.47 -13.76 -15.11
N GLY A 98 16.36 -15.02 -15.53
CA GLY A 98 17.50 -15.82 -16.06
C GLY A 98 18.74 -15.95 -15.16
N GLY A 99 18.63 -15.68 -13.86
CA GLY A 99 19.72 -15.74 -12.90
C GLY A 99 19.36 -16.63 -11.70
N GLU A 100 20.37 -17.06 -10.95
CA GLU A 100 20.15 -17.74 -9.68
C GLU A 100 19.46 -16.79 -8.69
N ILE A 101 18.14 -16.93 -8.54
CA ILE A 101 17.37 -16.17 -7.54
C ILE A 101 17.66 -16.80 -6.18
N THR A 102 18.26 -16.01 -5.29
CA THR A 102 18.46 -16.40 -3.89
C THR A 102 17.27 -15.91 -3.04
N PRO A 103 17.00 -16.53 -1.86
CA PRO A 103 15.94 -16.05 -0.95
C PRO A 103 16.08 -14.57 -0.59
N VAL A 104 17.33 -14.10 -0.45
CA VAL A 104 17.62 -12.69 -0.16
C VAL A 104 17.27 -11.79 -1.36
N SER A 105 17.64 -12.19 -2.58
CA SER A 105 17.31 -11.41 -3.78
C SER A 105 15.80 -11.36 -4.02
N ALA A 106 15.07 -12.45 -3.74
CA ALA A 106 13.61 -12.47 -3.78
C ALA A 106 13.00 -11.47 -2.79
N GLY A 107 13.51 -11.43 -1.54
CA GLY A 107 13.10 -10.44 -0.54
C GLY A 107 13.35 -9.00 -0.99
N VAL A 108 14.53 -8.73 -1.61
CA VAL A 108 14.84 -7.39 -2.13
C VAL A 108 13.91 -6.99 -3.28
N ILE A 109 13.62 -7.90 -4.19
CA ILE A 109 12.68 -7.65 -5.31
C ILE A 109 11.30 -7.32 -4.76
N ILE A 110 10.78 -8.10 -3.80
CA ILE A 110 9.49 -7.85 -3.16
C ILE A 110 9.48 -6.50 -2.44
N PHE A 111 10.57 -6.14 -1.79
CA PHE A 111 10.70 -4.84 -1.13
C PHE A 111 10.62 -3.68 -2.13
N ILE A 112 11.37 -3.73 -3.23
CA ILE A 112 11.38 -2.68 -4.25
C ILE A 112 10.01 -2.57 -4.93
N GLU A 113 9.41 -3.70 -5.33
CA GLU A 113 8.08 -3.74 -5.96
C GLU A 113 6.99 -3.21 -5.02
N GLY A 114 7.05 -3.63 -3.76
CA GLY A 114 6.13 -3.18 -2.71
C GLY A 114 6.26 -1.69 -2.43
N MET A 115 7.49 -1.17 -2.33
CA MET A 115 7.73 0.26 -2.11
C MET A 115 7.27 1.11 -3.31
N ALA A 116 7.54 0.68 -4.54
CA ALA A 116 7.06 1.37 -5.74
C ALA A 116 5.53 1.43 -5.76
N SER A 117 4.87 0.32 -5.48
CA SER A 117 3.40 0.24 -5.38
C SER A 117 2.86 1.15 -4.27
N ALA A 118 3.50 1.18 -3.11
CA ALA A 118 3.10 2.01 -1.98
C ALA A 118 3.24 3.51 -2.28
N LEU A 119 4.29 3.93 -2.98
CA LEU A 119 4.48 5.31 -3.42
C LEU A 119 3.35 5.75 -4.36
N ILE A 120 3.03 4.93 -5.37
CA ILE A 120 1.93 5.19 -6.30
C ILE A 120 0.59 5.27 -5.55
N CYS A 121 0.32 4.32 -4.66
CA CYS A 121 -0.90 4.29 -3.86
C CYS A 121 -1.03 5.50 -2.93
N THR A 122 0.06 5.91 -2.29
CA THR A 122 0.10 7.08 -1.41
C THR A 122 -0.21 8.34 -2.20
N PHE A 123 0.46 8.53 -3.34
CA PHE A 123 0.23 9.68 -4.21
C PHE A 123 -1.21 9.73 -4.72
N ALA A 124 -1.73 8.60 -5.22
CA ALA A 124 -3.11 8.50 -5.72
C ALA A 124 -4.13 8.83 -4.61
N TYR A 125 -3.92 8.33 -3.39
CA TYR A 125 -4.82 8.60 -2.28
C TYR A 125 -4.81 10.09 -1.86
N ILE A 126 -3.64 10.72 -1.80
CA ILE A 126 -3.52 12.16 -1.49
C ILE A 126 -4.26 13.00 -2.54
N GLN A 127 -4.13 12.66 -3.82
CA GLN A 127 -4.85 13.34 -4.89
C GLN A 127 -6.38 13.21 -4.73
N LEU A 128 -6.86 12.03 -4.36
CA LEU A 128 -8.29 11.80 -4.10
C LEU A 128 -8.81 12.62 -2.92
N VAL A 129 -8.03 12.74 -1.84
CA VAL A 129 -8.39 13.56 -0.67
C VAL A 129 -8.44 15.03 -1.05
N LYS A 130 -7.42 15.54 -1.75
CA LYS A 130 -7.34 16.94 -2.16
C LYS A 130 -8.46 17.33 -3.11
N SER A 131 -8.82 16.46 -4.06
CA SER A 131 -9.95 16.69 -4.97
C SER A 131 -11.27 16.86 -4.23
N LYS A 132 -11.54 16.07 -3.19
CA LYS A 132 -12.75 16.18 -2.38
C LYS A 132 -12.80 17.45 -1.54
N THR A 133 -11.68 17.91 -1.03
CA THR A 133 -11.60 19.13 -0.21
C THR A 133 -11.85 20.38 -1.06
N SER A 134 -11.39 20.40 -2.31
CA SER A 134 -11.61 21.54 -3.21
C SER A 134 -13.04 21.72 -3.69
N GLU A 135 -13.89 20.69 -3.63
CA GLU A 135 -15.32 20.77 -3.98
C GLU A 135 -16.21 21.33 -2.86
N GLN A 136 -15.79 21.25 -1.59
CA GLN A 136 -16.60 21.67 -0.46
C GLN A 136 -16.79 23.19 -0.33
N PRO A 137 -15.79 24.05 -0.54
CA PRO A 137 -15.93 25.50 -0.46
C PRO A 137 -16.95 26.05 -1.46
N ASN A 138 -17.03 25.46 -2.64
CA ASN A 138 -17.95 25.92 -3.68
C ASN A 138 -19.43 25.62 -3.34
N LYS A 139 -19.72 24.47 -2.75
CA LYS A 139 -21.10 24.14 -2.32
C LYS A 139 -21.58 25.02 -1.17
N GLN A 140 -20.70 25.39 -0.26
CA GLN A 140 -21.03 26.24 0.89
C GLN A 140 -21.27 27.70 0.46
N SER A 141 -20.47 28.20 -0.47
CA SER A 141 -20.67 29.54 -1.04
C SER A 141 -21.95 29.63 -1.89
N GLU A 142 -22.30 28.56 -2.59
CA GLU A 142 -23.50 28.48 -3.39
C GLU A 142 -24.79 28.40 -2.52
N SER A 143 -24.74 27.68 -1.39
CA SER A 143 -25.86 27.63 -0.44
C SER A 143 -26.11 29.00 0.22
N LEU A 144 -25.06 29.69 0.66
CA LEU A 144 -25.14 31.04 1.22
C LEU A 144 -25.69 32.06 0.20
N ARG A 145 -25.31 31.94 -1.07
CA ARG A 145 -25.81 32.81 -2.13
C ARG A 145 -27.29 32.60 -2.43
N LYS A 146 -27.79 31.37 -2.32
CA LYS A 146 -29.22 31.04 -2.46
C LYS A 146 -30.07 31.58 -1.31
N ASP A 147 -29.52 31.61 -0.10
CA ASP A 147 -30.24 32.13 1.07
C ASP A 147 -30.33 33.67 1.07
N ILE A 148 -29.26 34.35 0.63
CA ILE A 148 -29.22 35.81 0.49
C ILE A 148 -30.17 36.30 -0.65
N GLY A 149 -30.32 35.49 -1.70
CA GLY A 149 -31.21 35.85 -2.84
C GLY A 149 -32.71 35.67 -2.59
N LYS A 150 -33.13 35.21 -1.39
CA LYS A 150 -34.51 35.01 -1.00
C LYS A 150 -35.09 36.13 -0.10
N VAL A 151 -34.29 37.13 0.24
CA VAL A 151 -34.66 38.32 0.99
C VAL A 151 -34.93 39.45 -0.01
#